data_0193f9d53911cb5256be08b09c9a805b
#
_entry.id   0193f9d53911cb5256be08b09c9a805b
#
_cell.length_a   1.000
_cell.length_b   1.000
_cell.length_c   1.000
_cell.angle_alpha   90.00
_cell.angle_beta   90.00
_cell.angle_gamma   90.00
#
_symmetry.space_group_name_H-M   'P 1'
#
loop_
_entity.id
_entity.type
_entity.pdbx_description
1 polymer ?
#
loop_
_entity_poly.entity_id
_entity_poly.type
_entity_poly.pdbx_seq_one_letter_code
_entity_poly.pdbx_strand_id
1 'polypeptide(L)'
;MVLKRSIFPLCNITVAINGEKVKLSPAKKVVIPLKEAKSYYIEVTMPFLFKKNLKTVSHLSENTVINIKSRLSDKYYLLAGGFTLIVCLLLFFGEIPMLFFSVVLLLYIIPISYYSFVKTDRYFVIEINWYYMKPYLRKDLRSVINGSSS
;
A
#
# COMPACT_ATOMS: atom_id res chain seq x y z
N MET A 1 -15.06 -3.47 8.47
CA MET A 1 -14.04 -2.51 8.01
C MET A 1 -13.32 -3.04 6.78
N VAL A 2 -12.95 -2.16 5.82
CA VAL A 2 -12.28 -2.57 4.58
C VAL A 2 -10.86 -2.03 4.57
N LEU A 3 -9.86 -2.90 4.41
CA LEU A 3 -8.50 -2.53 4.10
C LEU A 3 -8.29 -2.55 2.59
N LYS A 4 -7.80 -1.45 2.03
CA LYS A 4 -7.45 -1.31 0.62
C LYS A 4 -6.00 -0.89 0.49
N ARG A 5 -5.31 -1.44 -0.51
CA ARG A 5 -3.93 -1.12 -0.78
C ARG A 5 -3.73 -0.65 -2.22
N SER A 6 -2.80 0.29 -2.44
CA SER A 6 -2.28 0.67 -3.75
C SER A 6 -1.51 -0.49 -4.43
N ILE A 7 -1.18 -0.35 -5.70
CA ILE A 7 -0.44 -1.36 -6.46
C ILE A 7 1.00 -1.46 -5.96
N PHE A 8 1.67 -0.33 -5.78
CA PHE A 8 3.08 -0.28 -5.37
C PHE A 8 3.25 -0.09 -3.85
N PRO A 9 4.32 -0.65 -3.28
CA PRO A 9 5.32 -1.56 -3.87
C PRO A 9 4.74 -2.95 -4.19
N LEU A 10 5.30 -3.66 -5.17
CA LEU A 10 4.78 -4.96 -5.63
C LEU A 10 4.98 -6.14 -4.66
N CYS A 11 5.56 -5.91 -3.49
CA CYS A 11 5.72 -6.93 -2.44
C CYS A 11 4.51 -6.98 -1.50
N ASN A 12 4.31 -8.09 -0.81
CA ASN A 12 3.29 -8.20 0.23
C ASN A 12 3.64 -7.32 1.44
N ILE A 13 2.63 -6.68 2.04
CA ILE A 13 2.74 -5.98 3.31
C ILE A 13 1.95 -6.70 4.39
N THR A 14 2.36 -6.52 5.63
CA THR A 14 1.58 -6.98 6.79
C THR A 14 0.99 -5.77 7.48
N VAL A 15 -0.31 -5.78 7.68
CA VAL A 15 -1.04 -4.77 8.45
C VAL A 15 -1.50 -5.41 9.74
N ALA A 16 -1.12 -4.85 10.87
CA ALA A 16 -1.62 -5.26 12.16
C ALA A 16 -2.57 -4.19 12.70
N ILE A 17 -3.72 -4.62 13.20
CA ILE A 17 -4.70 -3.75 13.87
C ILE A 17 -4.92 -4.34 15.25
N ASN A 18 -4.52 -3.59 16.28
CA ASN A 18 -4.52 -4.07 17.68
C ASN A 18 -3.89 -5.46 17.85
N GLY A 19 -2.81 -5.74 17.08
CA GLY A 19 -2.08 -7.00 17.12
C GLY A 19 -2.58 -8.08 16.15
N GLU A 20 -3.79 -7.99 15.61
CA GLU A 20 -4.26 -8.91 14.58
C GLU A 20 -3.59 -8.60 13.22
N LYS A 21 -2.81 -9.57 12.72
CA LYS A 21 -1.99 -9.41 11.50
C LYS A 21 -2.72 -9.94 10.27
N VAL A 22 -2.76 -9.11 9.23
CA VAL A 22 -3.33 -9.44 7.92
C VAL A 22 -2.31 -9.15 6.84
N LYS A 23 -2.05 -10.13 5.96
CA LYS A 23 -1.20 -9.93 4.78
C LYS A 23 -2.01 -9.34 3.64
N LEU A 24 -1.52 -8.25 3.07
CA LEU A 24 -2.11 -7.58 1.92
C LEU A 24 -1.17 -7.67 0.71
N SER A 25 -1.65 -8.32 -0.33
CA SER A 25 -0.98 -8.31 -1.65
C SER A 25 -1.27 -6.99 -2.39
N PRO A 26 -0.46 -6.63 -3.42
CA PRO A 26 -0.69 -5.46 -4.26
C PRO A 26 -2.13 -5.39 -4.79
N ALA A 27 -2.71 -4.18 -4.80
CA ALA A 27 -4.06 -3.89 -5.27
C ALA A 27 -5.20 -4.65 -4.59
N LYS A 28 -4.94 -5.46 -3.55
CA LYS A 28 -5.97 -6.22 -2.84
C LYS A 28 -6.79 -5.37 -1.89
N LYS A 29 -8.05 -5.82 -1.72
CA LYS A 29 -8.97 -5.37 -0.67
C LYS A 29 -9.27 -6.57 0.23
N VAL A 30 -9.27 -6.34 1.54
CA VAL A 30 -9.62 -7.36 2.53
C VAL A 30 -10.63 -6.75 3.49
N VAL A 31 -11.70 -7.48 3.76
CA VAL A 31 -12.68 -7.11 4.79
C VAL A 31 -12.26 -7.76 6.10
N ILE A 32 -12.18 -6.97 7.16
CA ILE A 32 -11.81 -7.44 8.49
C ILE A 32 -12.97 -7.13 9.44
N PRO A 33 -13.42 -8.10 10.23
CA PRO A 33 -14.36 -7.81 11.32
C PRO A 33 -13.67 -6.87 12.31
N LEU A 34 -14.39 -5.86 12.75
CA LEU A 34 -13.87 -4.89 13.69
C LEU A 34 -14.27 -5.31 15.10
N LYS A 35 -13.28 -5.53 15.97
CA LYS A 35 -13.52 -5.68 17.40
C LYS A 35 -13.60 -4.28 18.04
N GLU A 36 -14.61 -4.05 18.84
CA GLU A 36 -14.77 -2.77 19.54
C GLU A 36 -13.58 -2.48 20.45
N ALA A 37 -12.99 -1.28 20.30
CA ALA A 37 -11.90 -0.81 21.14
C ALA A 37 -11.98 0.73 21.28
N LYS A 38 -11.49 1.25 22.41
CA LYS A 38 -11.41 2.70 22.65
C LYS A 38 -10.43 3.40 21.70
N SER A 39 -9.39 2.68 21.25
CA SER A 39 -8.39 3.16 20.31
C SER A 39 -7.88 2.01 19.45
N TYR A 40 -7.50 2.32 18.21
CA TYR A 40 -6.99 1.37 17.26
C TYR A 40 -5.56 1.73 16.87
N TYR A 41 -4.65 0.76 17.01
CA TYR A 41 -3.27 0.89 16.60
C TYR A 41 -3.08 0.16 15.27
N ILE A 42 -2.85 0.94 14.22
CA ILE A 42 -2.62 0.42 12.88
C ILE A 42 -1.12 0.43 12.63
N GLU A 43 -0.54 -0.75 12.46
CA GLU A 43 0.85 -0.94 12.16
C GLU A 43 0.98 -1.52 10.75
N VAL A 44 1.81 -0.90 9.91
CA VAL A 44 2.11 -1.39 8.57
C VAL A 44 3.58 -1.75 8.50
N THR A 45 3.86 -3.00 8.13
CA THR A 45 5.23 -3.53 7.97
C THR A 45 5.42 -4.13 6.59
N MET A 46 6.64 -4.05 6.10
CA MET A 46 7.08 -4.65 4.85
C MET A 46 8.40 -5.40 5.12
N PRO A 47 8.65 -6.55 4.44
CA PRO A 47 9.83 -7.38 4.72
C PRO A 47 11.18 -6.66 4.69
N PHE A 48 11.28 -5.60 3.86
CA PHE A 48 12.52 -4.85 3.65
C PHE A 48 12.60 -3.51 4.40
N LEU A 49 11.59 -3.17 5.20
CA LEU A 49 11.60 -1.95 6.02
C LEU A 49 12.07 -2.26 7.43
N PHE A 50 13.10 -1.55 7.87
CA PHE A 50 13.66 -1.68 9.22
C PHE A 50 12.75 -1.07 10.31
N LYS A 51 11.86 -0.15 9.93
CA LYS A 51 10.93 0.51 10.85
C LYS A 51 9.49 0.24 10.44
N LYS A 52 8.60 0.33 11.41
CA LYS A 52 7.17 0.14 11.28
C LYS A 52 6.48 1.49 11.08
N ASN A 53 5.50 1.55 10.19
CA ASN A 53 4.63 2.72 10.07
C ASN A 53 3.46 2.53 11.04
N LEU A 54 3.36 3.41 12.03
CA LEU A 54 2.34 3.37 13.07
C LEU A 54 1.37 4.53 12.91
N LYS A 55 0.09 4.25 13.07
CA LYS A 55 -0.97 5.27 13.17
C LYS A 55 -1.97 4.87 14.23
N THR A 56 -2.22 5.77 15.17
CA THR A 56 -3.25 5.61 16.19
C THR A 56 -4.53 6.33 15.75
N VAL A 57 -5.67 5.69 15.95
CA VAL A 57 -6.99 6.21 15.60
C VAL A 57 -7.94 5.96 16.74
N SER A 58 -8.63 7.01 17.19
CA SER A 58 -9.57 6.93 18.34
C SER A 58 -10.88 6.22 18.01
N HIS A 59 -11.35 6.33 16.76
CA HIS A 59 -12.61 5.70 16.35
C HIS A 59 -12.47 5.07 14.96
N LEU A 60 -12.87 3.81 14.87
CA LEU A 60 -13.10 3.11 13.59
C LEU A 60 -14.50 2.53 13.63
N SER A 61 -15.19 2.53 12.51
CA SER A 61 -16.49 1.88 12.34
C SER A 61 -16.39 0.73 11.33
N GLU A 62 -17.36 -0.16 11.32
CA GLU A 62 -17.42 -1.24 10.34
C GLU A 62 -17.44 -0.72 8.88
N ASN A 63 -17.94 0.49 8.67
CA ASN A 63 -18.01 1.15 7.37
C ASN A 63 -16.74 1.94 7.00
N THR A 64 -15.69 1.87 7.82
CA THR A 64 -14.44 2.58 7.56
C THR A 64 -13.63 1.86 6.48
N VAL A 65 -13.12 2.65 5.53
CA VAL A 65 -12.16 2.19 4.52
C VAL A 65 -10.80 2.78 4.83
N ILE A 66 -9.84 1.90 5.10
CA ILE A 66 -8.44 2.28 5.31
C ILE A 66 -7.68 2.03 4.02
N ASN A 67 -7.19 3.10 3.40
CA ASN A 67 -6.33 3.04 2.24
C ASN A 67 -4.87 3.12 2.66
N ILE A 68 -4.08 2.12 2.29
CA ILE A 68 -2.65 2.07 2.53
C ILE A 68 -1.95 2.30 1.19
N LYS A 69 -1.25 3.42 1.09
CA LYS A 69 -0.51 3.83 -0.11
C LYS A 69 0.96 4.02 0.22
N SER A 70 1.84 3.81 -0.75
CA SER A 70 3.21 4.27 -0.60
C SER A 70 3.27 5.80 -0.69
N ARG A 71 4.26 6.42 -0.08
CA ARG A 71 4.50 7.87 -0.17
C ARG A 71 4.79 8.29 -1.61
N LEU A 72 5.51 7.45 -2.33
CA LEU A 72 5.68 7.60 -3.78
C LEU A 72 4.41 7.09 -4.47
N SER A 73 3.83 7.91 -5.33
CA SER A 73 2.60 7.56 -6.04
C SER A 73 2.81 6.40 -7.02
N ASP A 74 1.76 5.63 -7.28
CA ASP A 74 1.79 4.57 -8.29
C ASP A 74 2.19 5.12 -9.68
N LYS A 75 1.80 6.38 -9.98
CA LYS A 75 2.21 7.09 -11.20
C LYS A 75 3.73 7.27 -11.30
N TYR A 76 4.39 7.58 -10.18
CA TYR A 76 5.85 7.69 -10.16
C TYR A 76 6.51 6.38 -10.57
N TYR A 77 6.09 5.26 -9.98
CA TYR A 77 6.64 3.95 -10.31
C TYR A 77 6.40 3.57 -11.78
N LEU A 78 5.22 3.85 -12.31
CA LEU A 78 4.87 3.55 -13.69
C LEU A 78 5.63 4.41 -14.69
N LEU A 79 5.64 5.73 -14.48
CA LEU A 79 6.28 6.68 -15.41
C LEU A 79 7.81 6.60 -15.35
N ALA A 80 8.37 6.72 -14.15
CA ALA A 80 9.82 6.70 -13.98
C ALA A 80 10.40 5.31 -14.26
N GLY A 81 9.72 4.24 -13.83
CA GLY A 81 10.11 2.87 -14.13
C GLY A 81 9.99 2.54 -15.60
N GLY A 82 8.89 2.94 -16.26
CA GLY A 82 8.71 2.77 -17.70
C GLY A 82 9.75 3.53 -18.51
N PHE A 83 10.03 4.79 -18.13
CA PHE A 83 11.09 5.56 -18.76
C PHE A 83 12.46 4.91 -18.59
N THR A 84 12.80 4.45 -17.39
CA THR A 84 14.08 3.75 -17.13
C THR A 84 14.18 2.48 -17.97
N LEU A 85 13.09 1.75 -18.17
CA LEU A 85 13.07 0.56 -19.02
C LEU A 85 13.34 0.90 -20.48
N ILE A 86 12.74 1.98 -21.02
CA ILE A 86 13.01 2.46 -22.37
C ILE A 86 14.49 2.82 -22.53
N VAL A 87 15.05 3.57 -21.57
CA VAL A 87 16.46 3.95 -21.58
C VAL A 87 17.38 2.71 -21.50
N CYS A 88 16.97 1.68 -20.75
CA CYS A 88 17.68 0.39 -20.72
C CYS A 88 17.71 -0.30 -22.10
N LEU A 89 16.59 -0.28 -22.81
CA LEU A 89 16.53 -0.84 -24.17
C LEU A 89 17.41 -0.05 -25.15
N LEU A 90 17.41 1.29 -25.07
CA LEU A 90 18.27 2.13 -25.89
C LEU A 90 19.76 1.89 -25.61
N LEU A 91 20.13 1.66 -24.35
CA LEU A 91 21.49 1.25 -24.00
C LEU A 91 21.85 -0.11 -24.63
N PHE A 92 20.92 -1.07 -24.58
CA PHE A 92 21.14 -2.41 -25.16
C PHE A 92 21.37 -2.35 -26.67
N PHE A 93 20.70 -1.43 -27.38
CA PHE A 93 20.91 -1.20 -28.82
C PHE A 93 22.12 -0.31 -29.12
N GLY A 94 22.85 0.19 -28.12
CA GLY A 94 24.02 1.05 -28.30
C GLY A 94 23.71 2.50 -28.66
N GLU A 95 22.45 2.92 -28.61
CA GLU A 95 21.99 4.27 -28.98
C GLU A 95 22.38 5.34 -27.96
N ILE A 96 22.67 4.94 -26.71
CA ILE A 96 23.02 5.88 -25.64
C ILE A 96 24.25 5.41 -24.85
N PRO A 97 25.07 6.35 -24.32
CA PRO A 97 26.21 6.00 -23.49
C PRO A 97 25.78 5.49 -22.10
N MET A 98 26.57 4.57 -21.56
CA MET A 98 26.34 4.00 -20.22
C MET A 98 26.25 5.07 -19.11
N LEU A 99 26.97 6.17 -19.24
CA LEU A 99 26.92 7.28 -18.28
C LEU A 99 25.51 7.88 -18.20
N PHE A 100 24.85 8.10 -19.34
CA PHE A 100 23.48 8.62 -19.39
C PHE A 100 22.50 7.67 -18.69
N PHE A 101 22.59 6.37 -19.00
CA PHE A 101 21.79 5.35 -18.33
C PHE A 101 21.98 5.35 -16.81
N SER A 102 23.24 5.44 -16.36
CA SER A 102 23.55 5.47 -14.92
C SER A 102 22.91 6.66 -14.21
N VAL A 103 22.93 7.84 -14.82
CA VAL A 103 22.28 9.05 -14.26
C VAL A 103 20.76 8.85 -14.14
N VAL A 104 20.11 8.33 -15.20
CA VAL A 104 18.66 8.05 -15.19
C VAL A 104 18.31 7.03 -14.11
N LEU A 105 19.11 5.95 -14.00
CA LEU A 105 18.92 4.92 -12.99
C LEU A 105 19.04 5.47 -11.56
N LEU A 106 20.03 6.33 -11.31
CA LEU A 106 20.21 7.00 -10.02
C LEU A 106 18.99 7.89 -9.69
N LEU A 107 18.52 8.70 -10.63
CA LEU A 107 17.32 9.54 -10.43
C LEU A 107 16.07 8.71 -10.11
N TYR A 108 15.97 7.52 -10.65
CA TYR A 108 14.88 6.58 -10.31
C TYR A 108 15.04 5.96 -8.93
N ILE A 109 16.26 5.51 -8.58
CA ILE A 109 16.50 4.75 -7.35
C ILE A 109 16.59 5.66 -6.11
N ILE A 110 17.13 6.88 -6.23
CA ILE A 110 17.35 7.78 -5.08
C ILE A 110 16.08 8.03 -4.26
N PRO A 111 14.92 8.44 -4.85
CA PRO A 111 13.71 8.66 -4.07
C PRO A 111 13.19 7.39 -3.38
N ILE A 112 13.28 6.24 -4.05
CA ILE A 112 12.87 4.95 -3.49
C ILE A 112 13.74 4.60 -2.29
N SER A 113 15.06 4.68 -2.44
CA SER A 113 16.03 4.41 -1.38
C SER A 113 15.88 5.38 -0.20
N TYR A 114 15.66 6.65 -0.47
CA TYR A 114 15.45 7.66 0.57
C TYR A 114 14.26 7.30 1.48
N TYR A 115 13.10 6.98 0.91
CA TYR A 115 11.93 6.58 1.69
C TYR A 115 12.08 5.19 2.31
N SER A 116 12.79 4.27 1.68
CA SER A 116 12.99 2.90 2.20
C SER A 116 13.98 2.84 3.36
N PHE A 117 15.03 3.66 3.35
CA PHE A 117 16.13 3.57 4.35
C PHE A 117 16.17 4.76 5.30
N VAL A 118 15.92 5.98 4.83
CA VAL A 118 16.03 7.19 5.66
C VAL A 118 14.71 7.55 6.32
N LYS A 119 13.60 7.54 5.57
CA LYS A 119 12.25 7.90 6.04
C LYS A 119 11.32 6.70 6.07
N THR A 120 11.78 5.58 6.58
CA THR A 120 11.02 4.33 6.65
C THR A 120 9.72 4.44 7.45
N ASP A 121 9.69 5.28 8.49
CA ASP A 121 8.51 5.60 9.29
C ASP A 121 7.42 6.34 8.52
N ARG A 122 7.76 6.95 7.39
CA ARG A 122 6.86 7.71 6.51
C ARG A 122 6.67 7.08 5.13
N TYR A 123 7.14 5.85 4.95
CA TYR A 123 7.05 5.16 3.66
C TYR A 123 5.59 4.91 3.25
N PHE A 124 4.76 4.49 4.20
CA PHE A 124 3.33 4.32 3.96
C PHE A 124 2.51 5.49 4.47
N VAL A 125 1.54 5.90 3.66
CA VAL A 125 0.49 6.84 4.02
C VAL A 125 -0.78 6.04 4.31
N ILE A 126 -1.27 6.13 5.55
CA ILE A 126 -2.50 5.48 5.99
C ILE A 126 -3.61 6.52 5.93
N GLU A 127 -4.45 6.45 4.91
CA GLU A 127 -5.62 7.32 4.74
C GLU A 127 -6.86 6.61 5.26
N ILE A 128 -7.62 7.27 6.12
CA ILE A 128 -8.85 6.75 6.69
C ILE A 128 -10.00 7.51 6.06
N ASN A 129 -10.81 6.81 5.29
CA ASN A 129 -11.99 7.37 4.65
C ASN A 129 -13.24 6.84 5.33
N TRP A 130 -14.02 7.73 5.89
CA TRP A 130 -15.34 7.45 6.44
C TRP A 130 -16.32 7.42 5.27
N TYR A 131 -16.50 6.25 4.67
CA TYR A 131 -17.54 6.10 3.67
C TYR A 131 -18.86 5.76 4.35
N TYR A 132 -19.86 6.62 4.19
CA TYR A 132 -21.25 6.18 4.29
C TYR A 132 -21.43 5.14 3.17
N MET A 133 -21.41 3.87 3.51
CA MET A 133 -21.76 2.82 2.55
C MET A 133 -23.13 3.15 1.96
N LYS A 134 -23.19 3.44 0.67
CA LYS A 134 -24.48 3.48 -0.06
C LYS A 134 -25.19 2.15 0.23
N PRO A 135 -26.50 2.17 0.53
CA PRO A 135 -27.25 0.98 1.02
C PRO A 135 -27.22 -0.24 0.08
N TYR A 136 -26.76 -0.07 -1.14
CA TYR A 136 -26.63 -1.16 -2.14
C TYR A 136 -25.61 -2.24 -1.78
N LEU A 137 -24.51 -1.91 -1.11
CA LEU A 137 -23.49 -2.93 -0.72
C LEU A 137 -23.88 -3.73 0.52
N ARG A 138 -24.90 -3.32 1.25
CA ARG A 138 -25.42 -4.04 2.41
C ARG A 138 -26.12 -5.37 2.03
N LYS A 139 -26.65 -5.48 0.80
CA LYS A 139 -27.31 -6.70 0.32
C LYS A 139 -26.31 -7.82 0.01
N ASP A 140 -25.17 -7.49 -0.63
CA ASP A 140 -24.19 -8.52 -1.02
C ASP A 140 -23.42 -9.10 0.17
N LEU A 141 -23.18 -8.30 1.23
CA LEU A 141 -22.54 -8.79 2.44
C LEU A 141 -23.45 -9.73 3.26
N ARG A 142 -24.77 -9.53 3.27
CA ARG A 142 -25.71 -10.44 3.93
C ARG A 142 -25.81 -11.80 3.23
N SER A 143 -25.70 -11.83 1.90
CA SER A 143 -25.74 -13.09 1.16
C SER A 143 -24.51 -13.95 1.39
N VAL A 144 -23.34 -13.33 1.59
CA VAL A 144 -22.08 -14.04 1.89
C VAL A 144 -22.03 -14.57 3.32
N ILE A 145 -22.61 -13.85 4.28
CA ILE A 145 -22.64 -14.28 5.69
C ILE A 145 -23.66 -15.38 5.92
N ASN A 146 -24.80 -15.34 5.23
CA ASN A 146 -25.86 -16.36 5.38
C ASN A 146 -25.66 -17.61 4.50
N GLY A 147 -24.71 -17.59 3.56
CA GLY A 147 -24.38 -18.74 2.70
C GLY A 147 -23.32 -19.69 3.27
N SER A 148 -22.78 -19.43 4.46
CA SER A 148 -21.76 -20.28 5.09
C SER A 148 -22.29 -21.17 6.22
N SER A 149 -23.62 -21.31 6.34
CA SER A 149 -24.26 -22.18 7.33
C SER A 149 -25.23 -23.18 6.65
N SER A 150 -24.67 -23.96 5.73
CA SER A 150 -25.32 -25.15 5.19
C SER A 150 -24.29 -26.27 5.12
#